data_80a47dd3f472850e6d6ad84a94b6357c
#
_entry.id   80a47dd3f472850e6d6ad84a94b6357c
#
_cell.length_a   1.000
_cell.length_b   1.000
_cell.length_c   1.000
_cell.angle_alpha   90.00
_cell.angle_beta   90.00
_cell.angle_gamma   90.00
#
_symmetry.space_group_name_H-M   'P 1'
#
loop_
_entity.id
_entity.type
_entity.pdbx_description
1 polymer ?
#
loop_
_entity_poly.entity_id
_entity_poly.type
_entity_poly.pdbx_seq_one_letter_code
_entity_poly.pdbx_strand_id
1 'polypeptide(L)'
;RSERATPWPRVHCFENAVVDGPAASQYAQIDDLGRYAIKFHFDESSLRGGKASTWVRMAQPHGGSVEGFHFPLRKGTEVLVTFLGGDPDRPIIAGVLPNAATPSPVLSGNNTKNVLQTGGASRIEIEDLAGGQYMKQFTPVANTMLWMGTDATSPQGHNVELSTDGS
;
A
#
# COMPACT_ATOMS: atom_id res chain seq x y z
N ARG A 1 5.80 -47.37 -5.24
CA ARG A 1 5.31 -45.99 -4.97
C ARG A 1 3.79 -46.01 -5.16
N SER A 2 3.03 -45.83 -4.10
CA SER A 2 1.60 -45.69 -4.22
C SER A 2 1.31 -44.35 -4.94
N GLU A 3 0.65 -44.41 -6.11
CA GLU A 3 0.15 -43.22 -6.78
C GLU A 3 -0.87 -42.54 -5.84
N ARG A 4 -0.72 -41.24 -5.66
CA ARG A 4 -1.71 -40.47 -4.90
C ARG A 4 -3.04 -40.54 -5.65
N ALA A 5 -4.03 -41.17 -5.06
CA ALA A 5 -5.38 -41.31 -5.63
C ALA A 5 -6.12 -39.95 -5.73
N THR A 6 -5.65 -38.93 -4.98
CA THR A 6 -6.27 -37.60 -4.94
C THR A 6 -5.36 -36.57 -5.61
N PRO A 7 -5.84 -35.82 -6.60
CA PRO A 7 -5.08 -34.74 -7.21
C PRO A 7 -4.74 -33.66 -6.17
N TRP A 8 -3.55 -33.06 -6.32
CA TRP A 8 -3.16 -31.94 -5.47
C TRP A 8 -4.11 -30.77 -5.68
N PRO A 9 -4.64 -30.15 -4.61
CA PRO A 9 -5.53 -29.02 -4.75
C PRO A 9 -4.84 -27.86 -5.48
N ARG A 10 -5.61 -27.16 -6.32
CA ARG A 10 -5.11 -26.02 -7.07
C ARG A 10 -6.05 -24.84 -6.94
N VAL A 11 -5.48 -23.64 -6.74
CA VAL A 11 -6.19 -22.37 -6.70
C VAL A 11 -5.73 -21.54 -7.89
N HIS A 12 -6.61 -21.33 -8.86
CA HIS A 12 -6.29 -20.61 -10.11
C HIS A 12 -6.83 -19.18 -10.16
N CYS A 13 -7.39 -18.71 -9.06
CA CYS A 13 -7.97 -17.37 -8.93
C CYS A 13 -7.21 -16.54 -7.89
N PHE A 14 -7.69 -15.30 -7.71
CA PHE A 14 -7.28 -14.44 -6.61
C PHE A 14 -8.22 -14.65 -5.42
N GLU A 15 -7.67 -14.43 -4.23
CA GLU A 15 -8.40 -14.44 -2.97
C GLU A 15 -8.15 -13.14 -2.21
N ASN A 16 -9.15 -12.67 -1.49
CA ASN A 16 -9.02 -11.49 -0.64
C ASN A 16 -8.54 -11.87 0.75
N ALA A 17 -7.61 -11.07 1.24
CA ALA A 17 -7.11 -11.20 2.61
C ALA A 17 -6.90 -9.81 3.23
N VAL A 18 -6.67 -9.77 4.53
CA VAL A 18 -6.31 -8.56 5.28
C VAL A 18 -4.93 -8.77 5.90
N VAL A 19 -4.08 -7.75 5.81
CA VAL A 19 -2.80 -7.75 6.52
C VAL A 19 -3.05 -7.82 8.02
N ASP A 20 -2.44 -8.80 8.68
CA ASP A 20 -2.55 -9.03 10.12
C ASP A 20 -1.21 -8.75 10.82
N GLY A 21 -1.23 -8.69 12.13
CA GLY A 21 -0.02 -8.47 12.93
C GLY A 21 -0.30 -8.56 14.42
N PRO A 22 0.74 -8.84 15.23
CA PRO A 22 0.62 -9.15 16.65
C PRO A 22 0.13 -7.98 17.51
N ALA A 23 0.38 -6.75 17.10
CA ALA A 23 0.10 -5.58 17.91
C ALA A 23 -0.90 -4.63 17.27
N ALA A 24 -1.55 -3.80 18.08
CA ALA A 24 -2.23 -2.60 17.64
C ALA A 24 -1.16 -1.52 17.38
N SER A 25 -0.52 -1.57 16.22
CA SER A 25 0.53 -0.65 15.81
C SER A 25 0.09 0.18 14.61
N GLN A 26 0.45 1.46 14.60
CA GLN A 26 0.30 2.32 13.43
C GLN A 26 1.37 2.07 12.35
N TYR A 27 2.38 1.25 12.66
CA TYR A 27 3.46 0.90 11.74
C TYR A 27 3.23 -0.48 11.12
N ALA A 28 3.83 -0.72 9.96
CA ALA A 28 3.84 -2.03 9.32
C ALA A 28 4.52 -3.07 10.22
N GLN A 29 3.96 -4.28 10.25
CA GLN A 29 4.47 -5.42 11.01
C GLN A 29 4.95 -6.47 10.01
N ILE A 30 6.18 -6.31 9.54
CA ILE A 30 6.87 -7.16 8.58
C ILE A 30 8.00 -7.92 9.27
N ASP A 31 8.43 -9.02 8.66
CA ASP A 31 9.62 -9.74 9.10
C ASP A 31 10.92 -9.17 8.49
N ASP A 32 12.05 -9.78 8.82
CA ASP A 32 13.39 -9.37 8.33
C ASP A 32 13.58 -9.52 6.81
N LEU A 33 12.63 -10.16 6.13
CA LEU A 33 12.59 -10.33 4.67
C LEU A 33 11.51 -9.46 4.01
N GLY A 34 10.85 -8.55 4.74
CA GLY A 34 9.81 -7.67 4.23
C GLY A 34 8.50 -8.39 3.91
N ARG A 35 8.21 -9.53 4.55
CA ARG A 35 7.02 -10.34 4.33
C ARG A 35 5.93 -10.00 5.35
N TYR A 36 4.70 -10.37 5.05
CA TYR A 36 3.51 -10.05 5.83
C TYR A 36 2.83 -11.31 6.37
N ALA A 37 2.24 -11.20 7.56
CA ALA A 37 1.20 -12.11 7.98
C ALA A 37 -0.14 -11.60 7.43
N ILE A 38 -0.98 -12.51 6.93
CA ILE A 38 -2.30 -12.17 6.38
C ILE A 38 -3.38 -13.06 7.00
N LYS A 39 -4.63 -12.62 6.92
CA LYS A 39 -5.79 -13.43 7.21
C LYS A 39 -6.75 -13.38 6.04
N PHE A 40 -7.07 -14.54 5.48
CA PHE A 40 -8.06 -14.66 4.42
C PHE A 40 -9.47 -14.35 4.94
N HIS A 41 -10.31 -13.78 4.09
CA HIS A 41 -11.71 -13.48 4.47
C HIS A 41 -12.53 -14.75 4.73
N PHE A 42 -12.21 -15.84 4.04
CA PHE A 42 -12.88 -17.14 4.26
C PHE A 42 -12.37 -17.90 5.50
N ASP A 43 -11.28 -17.42 6.13
CA ASP A 43 -10.77 -18.07 7.35
C ASP A 43 -11.61 -17.73 8.57
N GLU A 44 -12.50 -18.66 8.96
CA GLU A 44 -13.38 -18.56 10.12
C GLU A 44 -12.67 -18.86 11.46
N SER A 45 -11.39 -19.22 11.43
CA SER A 45 -10.64 -19.48 12.66
C SER A 45 -10.57 -18.25 13.55
N SER A 46 -10.41 -18.46 14.86
CA SER A 46 -10.20 -17.37 15.84
C SER A 46 -8.75 -16.84 15.82
N LEU A 47 -7.88 -17.40 15.00
CA LEU A 47 -6.48 -17.00 14.92
C LEU A 47 -6.36 -15.56 14.43
N ARG A 48 -5.60 -14.76 15.19
CA ARG A 48 -5.32 -13.33 14.94
C ARG A 48 -3.91 -13.01 15.42
N GLY A 49 -3.49 -11.77 15.19
CA GLY A 49 -2.22 -11.29 15.72
C GLY A 49 -1.01 -11.90 15.03
N GLY A 50 -1.08 -12.08 13.71
CA GLY A 50 -0.01 -12.65 12.91
C GLY A 50 0.08 -14.17 12.95
N LYS A 51 -0.92 -14.87 13.51
CA LYS A 51 -0.96 -16.34 13.66
C LYS A 51 -1.85 -17.04 12.64
N ALA A 52 -2.55 -16.29 11.78
CA ALA A 52 -3.50 -16.83 10.82
C ALA A 52 -2.81 -17.36 9.54
N SER A 53 -1.60 -16.95 9.24
CA SER A 53 -0.81 -17.45 8.10
C SER A 53 0.67 -17.58 8.45
N THR A 54 1.40 -18.21 7.54
CA THR A 54 2.85 -18.05 7.44
C THR A 54 3.19 -16.66 6.86
N TRP A 55 4.48 -16.33 6.80
CA TRP A 55 4.94 -15.08 6.19
C TRP A 55 4.79 -15.12 4.66
N VAL A 56 4.07 -14.16 4.11
CA VAL A 56 3.72 -14.06 2.69
C VAL A 56 4.45 -12.90 2.05
N ARG A 57 5.12 -13.14 0.92
CA ARG A 57 5.80 -12.10 0.14
C ARG A 57 4.79 -11.23 -0.60
N MET A 58 5.15 -9.97 -0.85
CA MET A 58 4.40 -9.07 -1.71
C MET A 58 5.17 -8.81 -3.01
N ALA A 59 4.47 -8.84 -4.14
CA ALA A 59 5.03 -8.38 -5.41
C ALA A 59 5.31 -6.88 -5.33
N GLN A 60 6.49 -6.46 -5.79
CA GLN A 60 6.92 -5.08 -5.82
C GLN A 60 7.12 -4.64 -7.27
N PRO A 61 6.87 -3.36 -7.61
CA PRO A 61 7.09 -2.84 -8.98
C PRO A 61 8.55 -2.90 -9.40
N HIS A 62 9.48 -2.83 -8.45
CA HIS A 62 10.91 -2.85 -8.69
C HIS A 62 11.65 -3.42 -7.48
N GLY A 63 12.73 -4.16 -7.74
CA GLY A 63 13.59 -4.71 -6.69
C GLY A 63 14.84 -5.37 -7.27
N GLY A 64 15.90 -5.38 -6.49
CA GLY A 64 17.19 -6.00 -6.80
C GLY A 64 17.99 -6.24 -5.53
N SER A 65 19.31 -6.28 -5.63
CA SER A 65 20.18 -6.50 -4.47
C SER A 65 20.34 -5.27 -3.58
N VAL A 66 20.18 -4.07 -4.15
CA VAL A 66 20.36 -2.77 -3.47
C VAL A 66 19.14 -1.87 -3.71
N GLU A 67 18.59 -1.93 -4.92
CA GLU A 67 17.48 -1.11 -5.39
C GLU A 67 16.13 -1.73 -5.05
N GLY A 68 15.08 -0.88 -4.89
CA GLY A 68 13.73 -1.34 -4.64
C GLY A 68 12.69 -0.21 -4.61
N PHE A 69 11.42 -0.61 -4.70
CA PHE A 69 10.27 0.27 -4.52
C PHE A 69 9.30 -0.44 -3.57
N HIS A 70 9.28 -0.04 -2.30
CA HIS A 70 8.51 -0.72 -1.26
C HIS A 70 7.80 0.29 -0.36
N PHE A 71 6.47 0.21 -0.32
CA PHE A 71 5.63 0.89 0.67
C PHE A 71 5.08 -0.14 1.63
N PRO A 72 5.55 -0.17 2.90
CA PRO A 72 5.12 -1.16 3.87
C PRO A 72 3.63 -1.06 4.18
N LEU A 73 2.91 -2.19 4.04
CA LEU A 73 1.49 -2.28 4.34
C LEU A 73 1.25 -2.32 5.84
N ARG A 74 0.27 -1.55 6.29
CA ARG A 74 -0.17 -1.55 7.68
C ARG A 74 -1.20 -2.64 7.95
N LYS A 75 -1.32 -3.06 9.20
CA LYS A 75 -2.37 -3.96 9.66
C LYS A 75 -3.75 -3.39 9.30
N GLY A 76 -4.63 -4.25 8.80
CA GLY A 76 -5.96 -3.89 8.35
C GLY A 76 -6.07 -3.53 6.86
N THR A 77 -4.94 -3.45 6.14
CA THR A 77 -4.95 -3.23 4.69
C THR A 77 -5.49 -4.46 3.98
N GLU A 78 -6.49 -4.28 3.13
CA GLU A 78 -7.01 -5.35 2.27
C GLU A 78 -6.07 -5.60 1.09
N VAL A 79 -5.81 -6.86 0.81
CA VAL A 79 -4.88 -7.30 -0.21
C VAL A 79 -5.46 -8.39 -1.10
N LEU A 80 -5.00 -8.38 -2.34
CA LEU A 80 -5.28 -9.42 -3.32
C LEU A 80 -4.15 -10.44 -3.28
N VAL A 81 -4.48 -11.70 -3.06
CA VAL A 81 -3.52 -12.80 -2.96
C VAL A 81 -3.68 -13.73 -4.14
N THR A 82 -2.58 -14.15 -4.73
CA THR A 82 -2.52 -15.19 -5.76
C THR A 82 -1.58 -16.31 -5.33
N PHE A 83 -1.59 -17.42 -6.05
CA PHE A 83 -0.85 -18.63 -5.68
C PHE A 83 0.06 -19.06 -6.83
N LEU A 84 1.36 -19.15 -6.57
CA LEU A 84 2.35 -19.52 -7.60
C LEU A 84 2.09 -20.92 -8.16
N GLY A 85 1.81 -20.97 -9.46
CA GLY A 85 1.47 -22.25 -10.14
C GLY A 85 0.15 -22.87 -9.64
N GLY A 86 -0.71 -22.08 -8.99
CA GLY A 86 -1.94 -22.55 -8.37
C GLY A 86 -1.71 -23.37 -7.08
N ASP A 87 -0.54 -23.35 -6.51
CA ASP A 87 -0.19 -24.10 -5.31
C ASP A 87 -0.64 -23.31 -4.05
N PRO A 88 -1.62 -23.80 -3.26
CA PRO A 88 -2.11 -23.10 -2.07
C PRO A 88 -1.04 -22.85 -1.00
N ASP A 89 0.07 -23.62 -1.01
CA ASP A 89 1.18 -23.44 -0.09
C ASP A 89 2.17 -22.33 -0.53
N ARG A 90 1.90 -21.69 -1.69
CA ARG A 90 2.77 -20.66 -2.26
C ARG A 90 2.03 -19.35 -2.55
N PRO A 91 1.41 -18.74 -1.53
CA PRO A 91 0.71 -17.46 -1.67
C PRO A 91 1.68 -16.30 -1.92
N ILE A 92 1.21 -15.31 -2.71
CA ILE A 92 1.88 -14.02 -2.92
C ILE A 92 0.82 -12.93 -2.86
N ILE A 93 1.09 -11.84 -2.13
CA ILE A 93 0.30 -10.62 -2.23
C ILE A 93 0.61 -9.98 -3.58
N ALA A 94 -0.41 -9.88 -4.43
CA ALA A 94 -0.31 -9.33 -5.78
C ALA A 94 -0.58 -7.82 -5.81
N GLY A 95 -1.34 -7.29 -4.84
CA GLY A 95 -1.67 -5.87 -4.78
C GLY A 95 -2.53 -5.51 -3.58
N VAL A 96 -2.87 -4.23 -3.49
CA VAL A 96 -3.73 -3.66 -2.45
C VAL A 96 -5.09 -3.33 -3.03
N LEU A 97 -6.15 -3.59 -2.28
CA LEU A 97 -7.52 -3.23 -2.62
C LEU A 97 -8.01 -2.13 -1.67
N PRO A 98 -8.12 -0.88 -2.15
CA PRO A 98 -8.77 0.17 -1.36
C PRO A 98 -10.23 -0.17 -1.09
N ASN A 99 -10.69 0.12 0.12
CA ASN A 99 -12.07 -0.10 0.56
C ASN A 99 -12.56 1.03 1.48
N ALA A 100 -13.75 0.91 2.05
CA ALA A 100 -14.32 1.95 2.91
C ALA A 100 -13.50 2.21 4.20
N ALA A 101 -12.78 1.22 4.71
CA ALA A 101 -11.94 1.35 5.91
C ALA A 101 -10.52 1.85 5.56
N THR A 102 -10.04 1.53 4.36
CA THR A 102 -8.73 1.92 3.85
C THR A 102 -8.89 2.55 2.45
N PRO A 103 -9.47 3.77 2.35
CA PRO A 103 -9.80 4.38 1.07
C PRO A 103 -8.55 4.79 0.28
N SER A 104 -8.73 4.94 -1.04
CA SER A 104 -7.74 5.56 -1.91
C SER A 104 -7.52 7.04 -1.50
N PRO A 105 -6.30 7.57 -1.60
CA PRO A 105 -6.05 9.01 -1.43
C PRO A 105 -6.66 9.87 -2.55
N VAL A 106 -7.10 9.24 -3.65
CA VAL A 106 -7.79 9.90 -4.77
C VAL A 106 -9.21 9.38 -4.87
N LEU A 107 -10.17 10.29 -4.82
CA LEU A 107 -11.61 10.06 -4.87
C LEU A 107 -12.26 10.99 -5.91
N SER A 108 -13.59 10.90 -6.07
CA SER A 108 -14.32 11.72 -7.03
C SER A 108 -14.15 13.24 -6.83
N GLY A 109 -13.97 13.69 -5.59
CA GLY A 109 -13.79 15.12 -5.28
C GLY A 109 -12.40 15.69 -5.57
N ASN A 110 -11.40 14.83 -5.88
CA ASN A 110 -10.04 15.22 -6.21
C ASN A 110 -9.45 14.36 -7.34
N ASN A 111 -10.28 14.00 -8.30
CA ASN A 111 -9.98 13.04 -9.37
C ASN A 111 -8.98 13.55 -10.43
N THR A 112 -8.59 14.81 -10.34
CA THR A 112 -7.51 15.41 -11.15
C THR A 112 -6.13 15.25 -10.54
N LYS A 113 -6.05 14.72 -9.30
CA LYS A 113 -4.79 14.58 -8.57
C LYS A 113 -4.17 13.20 -8.75
N ASN A 114 -2.85 13.20 -8.90
CA ASN A 114 -2.00 12.00 -8.79
C ASN A 114 -1.27 12.07 -7.45
N VAL A 115 -1.38 11.01 -6.64
CA VAL A 115 -0.95 11.08 -5.24
C VAL A 115 -0.14 9.86 -4.85
N LEU A 116 1.03 10.12 -4.27
CA LEU A 116 1.80 9.17 -3.49
C LEU A 116 1.76 9.65 -2.03
N GLN A 117 1.16 8.87 -1.14
CA GLN A 117 1.03 9.23 0.27
C GLN A 117 1.48 8.09 1.17
N THR A 118 2.32 8.42 2.15
CA THR A 118 2.76 7.47 3.16
C THR A 118 1.78 7.40 4.33
N GLY A 119 1.89 6.37 5.12
CA GLY A 119 1.10 6.25 6.33
C GLY A 119 1.44 7.30 7.41
N GLY A 120 2.55 8.02 7.30
CA GLY A 120 2.92 9.19 8.12
C GLY A 120 2.40 10.51 7.57
N ALA A 121 1.55 10.47 6.52
CA ALA A 121 0.98 11.59 5.81
C ALA A 121 1.99 12.46 5.02
N SER A 122 3.24 12.02 4.86
CA SER A 122 4.14 12.62 3.87
C SER A 122 3.63 12.31 2.46
N ARG A 123 3.71 13.27 1.54
CA ARG A 123 2.96 13.21 0.28
C ARG A 123 3.73 13.83 -0.88
N ILE A 124 3.64 13.18 -2.05
CA ILE A 124 3.92 13.78 -3.35
C ILE A 124 2.59 13.87 -4.07
N GLU A 125 2.25 15.06 -4.53
CA GLU A 125 0.98 15.34 -5.19
C GLU A 125 1.24 16.10 -6.49
N ILE A 126 0.56 15.68 -7.55
CA ILE A 126 0.58 16.31 -8.86
C ILE A 126 -0.86 16.62 -9.24
N GLU A 127 -1.16 17.88 -9.50
CA GLU A 127 -2.48 18.33 -9.92
C GLU A 127 -2.51 18.54 -11.43
N ASP A 128 -3.47 17.92 -12.12
CA ASP A 128 -3.65 17.99 -13.57
C ASP A 128 -4.80 18.92 -13.97
N LEU A 129 -5.45 19.59 -13.02
CA LEU A 129 -6.55 20.51 -13.33
C LEU A 129 -6.09 21.64 -14.26
N ALA A 130 -6.73 21.76 -15.40
CA ALA A 130 -6.36 22.75 -16.41
C ALA A 130 -6.35 24.18 -15.83
N GLY A 131 -5.23 24.87 -15.96
CA GLY A 131 -5.01 26.23 -15.41
C GLY A 131 -4.64 26.26 -13.93
N GLY A 132 -4.61 25.11 -13.25
CA GLY A 132 -4.26 24.98 -11.84
C GLY A 132 -3.21 23.90 -11.56
N GLN A 133 -2.41 23.53 -12.58
CA GLN A 133 -1.43 22.47 -12.46
C GLN A 133 -0.31 22.83 -11.49
N TYR A 134 0.06 21.86 -10.63
CA TYR A 134 1.20 22.00 -9.73
C TYR A 134 1.82 20.63 -9.38
N MET A 135 3.04 20.68 -8.86
CA MET A 135 3.67 19.58 -8.14
C MET A 135 4.00 20.02 -6.72
N LYS A 136 3.69 19.17 -5.74
CA LYS A 136 3.93 19.42 -4.32
C LYS A 136 4.60 18.22 -3.66
N GLN A 137 5.68 18.47 -2.92
CA GLN A 137 6.22 17.53 -1.93
C GLN A 137 5.97 18.11 -0.54
N PHE A 138 5.44 17.29 0.35
CA PHE A 138 4.93 17.76 1.63
C PHE A 138 5.23 16.76 2.74
N THR A 139 5.55 17.27 3.93
CA THR A 139 5.55 16.53 5.19
C THR A 139 4.75 17.29 6.25
N PRO A 140 3.95 16.60 7.09
CA PRO A 140 3.14 17.26 8.12
C PRO A 140 3.96 17.88 9.25
N VAL A 141 5.23 17.48 9.39
CA VAL A 141 6.11 18.07 10.43
C VAL A 141 6.43 19.50 10.05
N ALA A 142 6.02 20.44 10.90
CA ALA A 142 6.15 21.88 10.67
C ALA A 142 5.63 22.33 9.30
N ASN A 143 4.66 21.60 8.74
CA ASN A 143 4.04 21.90 7.43
C ASN A 143 5.08 22.22 6.34
N THR A 144 6.19 21.48 6.31
CA THR A 144 7.28 21.74 5.38
C THR A 144 6.94 21.25 3.98
N MET A 145 7.10 22.10 2.98
CA MET A 145 6.77 21.76 1.59
C MET A 145 7.71 22.37 0.56
N LEU A 146 7.81 21.69 -0.58
CA LEU A 146 8.28 22.23 -1.85
C LEU A 146 7.09 22.26 -2.80
N TRP A 147 6.79 23.42 -3.34
CA TRP A 147 5.71 23.68 -4.29
C TRP A 147 6.26 24.18 -5.61
N MET A 148 5.71 23.69 -6.72
CA MET A 148 6.05 24.12 -8.08
C MET A 148 4.79 24.23 -8.91
N GLY A 149 4.50 25.43 -9.45
CA GLY A 149 3.33 25.68 -10.28
C GLY A 149 2.31 26.62 -9.66
N THR A 150 1.09 26.57 -10.14
CA THR A 150 -0.03 27.42 -9.69
C THR A 150 -1.00 26.63 -8.84
N ASP A 151 -1.58 27.26 -7.83
CA ASP A 151 -2.82 26.84 -7.23
C ASP A 151 -3.82 27.99 -7.17
N ALA A 152 -5.08 27.66 -6.95
CA ALA A 152 -6.16 28.65 -6.87
C ALA A 152 -6.00 29.66 -5.72
N THR A 153 -5.09 29.41 -4.77
CA THR A 153 -4.80 30.24 -3.59
C THR A 153 -3.52 31.05 -3.73
N SER A 154 -2.75 30.85 -4.81
CA SER A 154 -1.54 31.60 -5.12
C SER A 154 -1.82 32.64 -6.21
N PRO A 155 -2.14 33.89 -5.86
CA PRO A 155 -2.51 34.93 -6.85
C PRO A 155 -1.31 35.42 -7.69
N GLN A 156 -0.10 34.91 -7.50
CA GLN A 156 1.12 35.48 -8.04
C GLN A 156 1.76 34.70 -9.19
N GLY A 157 1.08 33.70 -9.75
CA GLY A 157 1.59 33.01 -10.93
C GLY A 157 2.55 31.86 -10.63
N HIS A 158 3.28 31.38 -11.63
CA HIS A 158 4.12 30.20 -11.60
C HIS A 158 5.33 30.37 -10.68
N ASN A 159 5.30 29.74 -9.52
CA ASN A 159 6.34 29.87 -8.50
C ASN A 159 6.98 28.53 -8.13
N VAL A 160 8.22 28.60 -7.69
CA VAL A 160 8.84 27.59 -6.84
C VAL A 160 8.86 28.16 -5.44
N GLU A 161 8.24 27.46 -4.50
CA GLU A 161 8.19 27.84 -3.10
C GLU A 161 8.77 26.72 -2.24
N LEU A 162 9.63 27.07 -1.31
CA LEU A 162 10.07 26.22 -0.22
C LEU A 162 9.65 26.86 1.08
N SER A 163 8.73 26.25 1.80
CA SER A 163 8.15 26.81 3.02
C SER A 163 8.12 25.80 4.17
N THR A 164 8.12 26.33 5.40
CA THR A 164 7.95 25.59 6.64
C THR A 164 7.35 26.50 7.69
N ASP A 165 6.49 25.95 8.55
CA ASP A 165 5.94 26.63 9.72
C ASP A 165 6.88 26.51 10.94
N GLY A 166 7.99 25.80 10.81
CA GLY A 166 9.01 25.68 11.85
C GLY A 166 9.94 26.89 11.86
N SER A 167 10.11 27.46 13.03
CA SER A 167 11.13 28.48 13.34
C SER A 167 12.48 27.81 13.59
#